data_cab3ea1594741678e58f30be43c57b46
#
_entry.id   cab3ea1594741678e58f30be43c57b46
#
_cell.length_a   1.000
_cell.length_b   1.000
_cell.length_c   1.000
_cell.angle_alpha   90.00
_cell.angle_beta   90.00
_cell.angle_gamma   90.00
#
_symmetry.space_group_name_H-M   'P 1'
#
loop_
_entity.id
_entity.type
_entity.pdbx_description
1 polymer ?
#
loop_
_entity_poly.entity_id
_entity_poly.type
_entity_poly.pdbx_seq_one_letter_code
_entity_poly.pdbx_strand_id
1 'polypeptide(L)'
;MPEAFTNSKRIGAVATVALASLALSACGQAPEAAQPGAAGASDFTACMVSDQGGFDDKSFNQLSHDGLLQAQEQLGIKTLEAESKSPDDFEPNMTAMVQQGCNVIIPVGFMLADSTEAAAAANPNIDFAIVDYDAIKADNVLGLNYDAAQAAFLAGYAAAGASKTGTVATYGGAAIPTVTIFMDGFAKGVEHYNKEKGKDVKVLGWDVKAQTGQFVGDFENQTVAQQITEGFLSQKADIILPVGGPLYQGGAEAIKASGQEAYIIGVDSDLAARETQYKDIIMTSITKSMDKSVLEAIKMSVDGSFKGGTYTGTLENDGVGLASFGAFESKLPAGMTDELAQLKADIISGKIKDISPSSPKA
;
A
#
# COMPACT_ATOMS: atom_id res chain seq x y z
N MET A 1 -49.61 -18.98 49.00
CA MET A 1 -50.29 -18.41 50.21
C MET A 1 -49.59 -17.15 50.63
N PRO A 2 -50.30 -16.20 51.07
CA PRO A 2 -50.94 -15.05 50.42
C PRO A 2 -50.28 -13.78 50.99
N GLU A 3 -50.50 -12.64 50.64
CA GLU A 3 -51.61 -11.67 50.49
C GLU A 3 -50.95 -10.31 50.19
N ALA A 4 -51.28 -9.51 49.28
CA ALA A 4 -52.50 -8.73 49.06
C ALA A 4 -52.72 -7.54 50.02
N PHE A 5 -53.25 -6.52 49.40
CA PHE A 5 -53.93 -5.32 49.90
C PHE A 5 -53.13 -4.02 49.93
N THR A 6 -53.49 -3.09 49.22
CA THR A 6 -54.68 -2.31 48.73
C THR A 6 -54.63 -0.86 49.18
N ASN A 7 -55.01 -0.01 48.21
CA ASN A 7 -55.87 1.20 48.39
C ASN A 7 -55.28 2.46 49.06
N SER A 8 -55.61 3.63 48.70
CA SER A 8 -56.58 4.25 47.79
C SER A 8 -56.60 5.78 48.04
N LYS A 9 -57.03 6.52 47.02
CA LYS A 9 -57.87 7.75 47.12
C LYS A 9 -57.23 9.03 47.66
N ARG A 10 -57.38 10.15 47.11
CA ARG A 10 -58.35 10.91 46.30
C ARG A 10 -58.10 12.40 46.50
N ILE A 11 -58.38 13.15 45.45
CA ILE A 11 -59.16 14.41 45.35
C ILE A 11 -58.48 15.74 45.63
N GLY A 12 -58.57 16.59 44.63
CA GLY A 12 -59.22 17.90 44.59
C GLY A 12 -58.35 18.94 43.89
N ALA A 13 -58.61 19.27 42.73
CA ALA A 13 -59.43 20.31 42.13
C ALA A 13 -59.15 21.73 42.64
N VAL A 14 -58.91 22.59 41.75
CA VAL A 14 -59.57 23.84 41.40
C VAL A 14 -58.65 24.85 40.76
N ALA A 15 -59.06 25.31 39.62
CA ALA A 15 -58.60 26.31 38.72
C ALA A 15 -58.37 27.69 39.36
N THR A 16 -57.52 28.48 38.71
CA THR A 16 -57.89 29.85 38.32
C THR A 16 -56.97 30.39 37.24
N VAL A 17 -57.64 30.99 36.29
CA VAL A 17 -57.15 31.73 35.09
C VAL A 17 -56.52 33.03 35.52
N ALA A 18 -55.40 33.40 34.91
CA ALA A 18 -55.02 34.80 34.70
C ALA A 18 -54.25 34.92 33.37
N LEU A 19 -54.90 35.55 32.40
CA LEU A 19 -54.31 36.12 31.21
C LEU A 19 -53.41 37.28 31.60
N ALA A 20 -52.19 37.36 31.08
CA ALA A 20 -51.52 38.61 30.76
C ALA A 20 -50.56 38.41 29.63
N SER A 21 -50.89 39.03 28.55
CA SER A 21 -50.14 39.25 27.33
C SER A 21 -48.86 40.05 27.55
N LEU A 22 -47.85 39.83 26.68
CA LEU A 22 -46.97 40.80 25.99
C LEU A 22 -45.64 40.07 25.64
N ALA A 23 -45.44 39.91 24.45
CA ALA A 23 -44.78 40.70 23.37
C ALA A 23 -43.34 40.24 23.09
N LEU A 24 -43.22 39.73 21.89
CA LEU A 24 -42.09 39.85 20.91
C LEU A 24 -40.69 40.11 21.45
N SER A 25 -39.87 39.09 21.31
CA SER A 25 -38.49 39.25 20.78
C SER A 25 -38.12 37.99 20.05
N ALA A 26 -38.53 37.95 18.80
CA ALA A 26 -38.01 37.00 17.83
C ALA A 26 -36.62 37.49 17.36
N CYS A 27 -35.57 37.05 18.06
CA CYS A 27 -34.25 36.89 17.41
C CYS A 27 -34.24 35.49 16.81
N GLY A 28 -34.71 35.40 15.60
CA GLY A 28 -34.49 34.23 14.78
C GLY A 28 -32.99 34.07 14.55
N GLN A 29 -32.35 33.10 15.18
CA GLN A 29 -31.15 32.50 14.60
C GLN A 29 -31.57 31.99 13.23
N ALA A 30 -30.94 32.51 12.18
CA ALA A 30 -31.01 31.90 10.86
C ALA A 30 -30.67 30.41 11.02
N PRO A 31 -31.40 29.51 10.37
CA PRO A 31 -30.97 28.13 10.29
C PRO A 31 -29.52 28.16 9.78
N GLU A 32 -28.61 27.58 10.53
CA GLU A 32 -27.31 27.21 10.01
C GLU A 32 -27.57 26.55 8.67
N ALA A 33 -27.00 27.12 7.59
CA ALA A 33 -27.06 26.52 6.30
C ALA A 33 -26.55 25.09 6.50
N ALA A 34 -27.44 24.11 6.30
CA ALA A 34 -27.03 22.72 6.23
C ALA A 34 -25.87 22.70 5.23
N GLN A 35 -24.67 22.34 5.72
CA GLN A 35 -23.61 21.93 4.82
C GLN A 35 -24.26 20.93 3.85
N PRO A 36 -23.94 20.94 2.56
CA PRO A 36 -24.36 19.88 1.68
C PRO A 36 -23.70 18.61 2.22
N GLY A 37 -24.39 17.97 3.14
CA GLY A 37 -24.09 16.62 3.57
C GLY A 37 -24.28 15.74 2.34
N ALA A 38 -23.35 14.90 2.07
CA ALA A 38 -23.30 13.89 1.04
C ALA A 38 -24.60 13.05 0.98
N ALA A 39 -25.68 13.64 0.47
CA ALA A 39 -26.96 12.96 0.24
C ALA A 39 -26.92 12.02 -0.99
N GLY A 40 -25.72 11.68 -1.48
CA GLY A 40 -25.48 10.75 -2.58
C GLY A 40 -24.51 9.62 -2.23
N ALA A 41 -23.78 9.70 -1.12
CA ALA A 41 -22.76 8.72 -0.80
C ALA A 41 -23.32 7.31 -0.48
N SER A 42 -24.55 7.19 0.03
CA SER A 42 -25.17 5.91 0.35
C SER A 42 -25.49 5.02 -0.86
N ASP A 43 -25.56 5.59 -2.06
CA ASP A 43 -25.81 4.85 -3.31
C ASP A 43 -24.54 4.67 -4.15
N PHE A 44 -23.44 5.27 -3.74
CA PHE A 44 -22.15 5.12 -4.40
C PHE A 44 -21.49 3.78 -4.01
N THR A 45 -20.98 3.06 -5.00
CA THR A 45 -20.31 1.78 -4.79
C THR A 45 -18.88 1.85 -5.37
N ALA A 46 -17.88 1.67 -4.50
CA ALA A 46 -16.49 1.48 -4.88
C ALA A 46 -16.16 -0.01 -4.88
N CYS A 47 -15.48 -0.48 -5.90
CA CYS A 47 -15.17 -1.88 -6.07
C CYS A 47 -13.67 -2.10 -6.22
N MET A 48 -13.19 -3.27 -5.80
CA MET A 48 -11.78 -3.63 -5.93
C MET A 48 -11.63 -5.04 -6.51
N VAL A 49 -10.66 -5.19 -7.39
CA VAL A 49 -10.24 -6.50 -7.92
C VAL A 49 -8.76 -6.68 -7.62
N SER A 50 -8.40 -7.70 -6.84
CA SER A 50 -7.00 -8.01 -6.58
C SER A 50 -6.36 -8.83 -7.71
N ASP A 51 -5.03 -8.71 -7.83
CA ASP A 51 -4.25 -9.73 -8.50
C ASP A 51 -4.03 -10.97 -7.58
N GLN A 52 -2.98 -11.76 -7.84
CA GLN A 52 -2.66 -12.94 -7.04
C GLN A 52 -2.15 -12.54 -5.64
N GLY A 53 -2.46 -13.34 -4.63
CA GLY A 53 -2.03 -13.16 -3.25
C GLY A 53 -3.16 -12.84 -2.26
N GLY A 54 -4.31 -12.36 -2.75
CA GLY A 54 -5.48 -12.05 -1.91
C GLY A 54 -5.31 -10.83 -1.02
N PHE A 55 -6.40 -10.41 -0.33
CA PHE A 55 -6.41 -9.19 0.48
C PHE A 55 -5.82 -9.34 1.89
N ASP A 56 -5.27 -10.50 2.25
CA ASP A 56 -4.61 -10.75 3.54
C ASP A 56 -3.10 -11.00 3.42
N ASP A 57 -2.48 -10.58 2.30
CA ASP A 57 -1.06 -10.76 1.99
C ASP A 57 -0.10 -9.96 2.89
N LYS A 58 -0.63 -9.11 3.78
CA LYS A 58 0.07 -8.17 4.68
C LYS A 58 0.95 -7.15 3.96
N SER A 59 0.80 -7.05 2.65
CA SER A 59 1.62 -6.24 1.77
C SER A 59 0.76 -5.50 0.73
N PHE A 60 0.95 -5.78 -0.55
CA PHE A 60 0.45 -5.06 -1.71
C PHE A 60 -1.08 -4.99 -1.80
N ASN A 61 -1.74 -6.15 -1.84
CA ASN A 61 -3.20 -6.19 -1.97
C ASN A 61 -3.88 -5.71 -0.70
N GLN A 62 -3.42 -6.16 0.49
CA GLN A 62 -4.00 -5.72 1.75
C GLN A 62 -3.88 -4.21 1.95
N LEU A 63 -2.74 -3.59 1.60
CA LEU A 63 -2.56 -2.15 1.78
C LEU A 63 -3.48 -1.35 0.83
N SER A 64 -3.68 -1.82 -0.39
CA SER A 64 -4.66 -1.23 -1.33
C SER A 64 -6.09 -1.38 -0.80
N HIS A 65 -6.42 -2.55 -0.26
CA HIS A 65 -7.70 -2.86 0.36
C HIS A 65 -7.98 -2.00 1.60
N ASP A 66 -6.97 -1.73 2.43
CA ASP A 66 -7.09 -0.79 3.55
C ASP A 66 -7.60 0.59 3.08
N GLY A 67 -7.17 1.05 1.89
CA GLY A 67 -7.68 2.29 1.28
C GLY A 67 -9.16 2.23 0.92
N LEU A 68 -9.64 1.09 0.40
CA LEU A 68 -11.05 0.85 0.12
C LEU A 68 -11.88 0.86 1.41
N LEU A 69 -11.42 0.17 2.45
CA LEU A 69 -12.09 0.14 3.75
C LEU A 69 -12.11 1.51 4.43
N GLN A 70 -11.03 2.29 4.32
CA GLN A 70 -11.00 3.67 4.79
C GLN A 70 -12.02 4.55 4.03
N ALA A 71 -12.18 4.35 2.72
CA ALA A 71 -13.20 5.05 1.94
C ALA A 71 -14.61 4.67 2.40
N GLN A 72 -14.88 3.40 2.66
CA GLN A 72 -16.16 2.94 3.21
C GLN A 72 -16.46 3.62 4.55
N GLU A 73 -15.49 3.66 5.46
CA GLU A 73 -15.66 4.25 6.79
C GLU A 73 -15.85 5.78 6.73
N GLN A 74 -14.99 6.49 5.96
CA GLN A 74 -14.96 7.94 5.95
C GLN A 74 -16.08 8.57 5.10
N LEU A 75 -16.49 7.89 4.01
CA LEU A 75 -17.44 8.44 3.03
C LEU A 75 -18.84 7.81 3.15
N GLY A 76 -18.99 6.72 3.91
CA GLY A 76 -20.28 6.02 4.06
C GLY A 76 -20.78 5.36 2.76
N ILE A 77 -19.87 5.00 1.87
CA ILE A 77 -20.15 4.35 0.59
C ILE A 77 -20.27 2.82 0.73
N LYS A 78 -20.80 2.16 -0.30
CA LYS A 78 -20.78 0.70 -0.41
C LYS A 78 -19.46 0.24 -1.02
N THR A 79 -19.00 -0.93 -0.62
CA THR A 79 -17.81 -1.57 -1.21
C THR A 79 -18.12 -2.99 -1.67
N LEU A 80 -17.48 -3.40 -2.77
CA LEU A 80 -17.47 -4.79 -3.26
C LEU A 80 -16.05 -5.20 -3.61
N GLU A 81 -15.75 -6.48 -3.48
CA GLU A 81 -14.41 -7.03 -3.59
C GLU A 81 -14.43 -8.32 -4.39
N ALA A 82 -13.40 -8.54 -5.20
CA ALA A 82 -13.13 -9.81 -5.85
C ALA A 82 -11.64 -10.12 -5.82
N GLU A 83 -11.29 -11.30 -5.31
CA GLU A 83 -9.93 -11.81 -5.36
C GLU A 83 -9.72 -12.67 -6.60
N SER A 84 -8.55 -12.51 -7.24
CA SER A 84 -8.14 -13.34 -8.35
C SER A 84 -7.05 -14.31 -7.88
N LYS A 85 -7.26 -15.59 -8.17
CA LYS A 85 -6.29 -16.66 -7.85
C LYS A 85 -5.34 -16.95 -9.00
N SER A 86 -5.74 -16.53 -10.20
CA SER A 86 -4.95 -16.72 -11.41
C SER A 86 -5.27 -15.60 -12.41
N PRO A 87 -4.43 -15.39 -13.43
CA PRO A 87 -4.73 -14.45 -14.51
C PRO A 87 -6.06 -14.71 -15.23
N ASP A 88 -6.53 -15.95 -15.24
CA ASP A 88 -7.82 -16.33 -15.86
C ASP A 88 -9.03 -15.72 -15.12
N ASP A 89 -8.85 -15.28 -13.88
CA ASP A 89 -9.90 -14.67 -13.07
C ASP A 89 -10.03 -13.15 -13.32
N PHE A 90 -9.03 -12.50 -13.92
CA PHE A 90 -8.99 -11.02 -14.02
C PHE A 90 -10.16 -10.44 -14.81
N GLU A 91 -10.38 -10.92 -16.03
CA GLU A 91 -11.49 -10.46 -16.89
C GLU A 91 -12.86 -10.83 -16.30
N PRO A 92 -13.13 -12.05 -15.83
CA PRO A 92 -14.38 -12.39 -15.14
C PRO A 92 -14.67 -11.51 -13.93
N ASN A 93 -13.68 -11.29 -13.06
CA ASN A 93 -13.84 -10.44 -11.88
C ASN A 93 -14.11 -8.98 -12.25
N MET A 94 -13.38 -8.43 -13.22
CA MET A 94 -13.60 -7.08 -13.72
C MET A 94 -15.01 -6.93 -14.29
N THR A 95 -15.45 -7.88 -15.12
CA THR A 95 -16.80 -7.92 -15.69
C THR A 95 -17.87 -7.99 -14.61
N ALA A 96 -17.65 -8.80 -13.56
CA ALA A 96 -18.57 -8.90 -12.43
C ALA A 96 -18.74 -7.55 -11.71
N MET A 97 -17.66 -6.81 -11.46
CA MET A 97 -17.72 -5.49 -10.81
C MET A 97 -18.50 -4.48 -11.68
N VAL A 98 -18.28 -4.48 -12.99
CA VAL A 98 -19.06 -3.65 -13.93
C VAL A 98 -20.55 -4.00 -13.85
N GLN A 99 -20.91 -5.28 -13.86
CA GLN A 99 -22.31 -5.74 -13.78
C GLN A 99 -22.97 -5.45 -12.44
N GLN A 100 -22.19 -5.38 -11.35
CA GLN A 100 -22.68 -4.99 -10.02
C GLN A 100 -22.99 -3.49 -9.90
N GLY A 101 -22.68 -2.70 -10.93
CA GLY A 101 -22.98 -1.27 -10.95
C GLY A 101 -22.02 -0.43 -10.13
N CYS A 102 -20.75 -0.81 -10.07
CA CYS A 102 -19.71 -0.03 -9.42
C CYS A 102 -19.55 1.35 -10.08
N ASN A 103 -19.41 2.40 -9.29
CA ASN A 103 -19.14 3.76 -9.79
C ASN A 103 -17.64 3.97 -10.05
N VAL A 104 -16.81 3.38 -9.21
CA VAL A 104 -15.35 3.32 -9.37
C VAL A 104 -14.88 1.89 -9.13
N ILE A 105 -13.92 1.45 -9.95
CA ILE A 105 -13.27 0.14 -9.79
C ILE A 105 -11.78 0.38 -9.61
N ILE A 106 -11.21 -0.28 -8.59
CA ILE A 106 -9.79 -0.24 -8.25
C ILE A 106 -9.16 -1.59 -8.62
N PRO A 107 -8.60 -1.74 -9.82
CA PRO A 107 -7.78 -2.90 -10.16
C PRO A 107 -6.44 -2.81 -9.45
N VAL A 108 -6.07 -3.82 -8.67
CA VAL A 108 -4.84 -3.82 -7.90
C VAL A 108 -3.80 -4.70 -8.59
N GLY A 109 -2.85 -4.07 -9.25
CA GLY A 109 -1.70 -4.73 -9.85
C GLY A 109 -1.54 -4.57 -11.36
N PHE A 110 -0.28 -4.53 -11.77
CA PHE A 110 0.17 -4.41 -13.16
C PHE A 110 -0.51 -5.44 -14.10
N MET A 111 -0.73 -6.66 -13.59
CA MET A 111 -1.27 -7.75 -14.42
C MET A 111 -2.74 -7.56 -14.82
N LEU A 112 -3.48 -6.67 -14.16
CA LEU A 112 -4.86 -6.33 -14.53
C LEU A 112 -4.96 -5.27 -15.65
N ALA A 113 -3.84 -4.84 -16.22
CA ALA A 113 -3.81 -3.75 -17.20
C ALA A 113 -4.74 -3.98 -18.41
N ASP A 114 -4.63 -5.15 -19.05
CA ASP A 114 -5.42 -5.47 -20.26
C ASP A 114 -6.93 -5.53 -19.96
N SER A 115 -7.32 -6.18 -18.85
CA SER A 115 -8.73 -6.25 -18.45
C SER A 115 -9.27 -4.89 -18.01
N THR A 116 -8.42 -4.04 -17.40
CA THR A 116 -8.80 -2.66 -17.05
C THR A 116 -9.01 -1.80 -18.31
N GLU A 117 -8.09 -1.86 -19.28
CA GLU A 117 -8.22 -1.12 -20.54
C GLU A 117 -9.50 -1.49 -21.29
N ALA A 118 -9.77 -2.80 -21.41
CA ALA A 118 -10.97 -3.30 -22.07
C ALA A 118 -12.26 -2.86 -21.34
N ALA A 119 -12.29 -2.98 -19.99
CA ALA A 119 -13.43 -2.58 -19.18
C ALA A 119 -13.69 -1.06 -19.24
N ALA A 120 -12.64 -0.24 -19.14
CA ALA A 120 -12.73 1.21 -19.19
C ALA A 120 -13.22 1.72 -20.55
N ALA A 121 -12.72 1.15 -21.63
CA ALA A 121 -13.16 1.49 -22.98
C ALA A 121 -14.64 1.15 -23.22
N ALA A 122 -15.12 0.04 -22.66
CA ALA A 122 -16.53 -0.39 -22.80
C ALA A 122 -17.48 0.38 -21.86
N ASN A 123 -16.97 1.01 -20.78
CA ASN A 123 -17.77 1.63 -19.73
C ASN A 123 -17.27 3.05 -19.39
N PRO A 124 -17.45 4.04 -20.28
CA PRO A 124 -16.89 5.39 -20.12
C PRO A 124 -17.49 6.18 -18.94
N ASN A 125 -18.55 5.68 -18.31
CA ASN A 125 -19.18 6.30 -17.14
C ASN A 125 -18.74 5.68 -15.80
N ILE A 126 -17.84 4.71 -15.82
CA ILE A 126 -17.23 4.11 -14.64
C ILE A 126 -15.80 4.62 -14.56
N ASP A 127 -15.39 5.06 -13.37
CA ASP A 127 -14.03 5.46 -13.11
C ASP A 127 -13.15 4.23 -12.77
N PHE A 128 -11.92 4.25 -13.22
CA PHE A 128 -10.96 3.18 -12.93
C PHE A 128 -9.66 3.78 -12.34
N ALA A 129 -9.21 3.29 -11.19
CA ALA A 129 -7.93 3.69 -10.62
C ALA A 129 -7.04 2.46 -10.46
N ILE A 130 -6.18 2.18 -11.44
CA ILE A 130 -5.33 1.01 -11.47
C ILE A 130 -4.03 1.23 -10.67
N VAL A 131 -3.73 0.31 -9.76
CA VAL A 131 -2.50 0.34 -8.95
C VAL A 131 -1.34 -0.29 -9.72
N ASP A 132 -0.17 0.36 -9.69
CA ASP A 132 1.08 -0.07 -10.35
C ASP A 132 1.03 -0.14 -11.88
N TYR A 133 0.17 0.67 -12.53
CA TYR A 133 0.14 0.80 -13.99
C TYR A 133 -0.35 2.20 -14.43
N ASP A 134 0.28 2.79 -15.46
CA ASP A 134 -0.04 4.14 -15.92
C ASP A 134 -0.06 4.32 -17.44
N ALA A 135 0.01 3.24 -18.20
CA ALA A 135 0.07 3.35 -19.67
C ALA A 135 -1.30 3.48 -20.34
N ILE A 136 -2.42 3.19 -19.65
CA ILE A 136 -3.76 3.36 -20.19
C ILE A 136 -4.08 4.86 -20.26
N LYS A 137 -4.34 5.36 -21.49
CA LYS A 137 -4.63 6.78 -21.70
C LYS A 137 -6.12 6.95 -22.04
N ALA A 138 -6.94 7.09 -21.00
CA ALA A 138 -8.37 7.31 -21.08
C ALA A 138 -8.82 8.31 -20.01
N ASP A 139 -9.87 9.08 -20.28
CA ASP A 139 -10.35 10.13 -19.37
C ASP A 139 -10.92 9.56 -18.06
N ASN A 140 -11.34 8.31 -18.07
CA ASN A 140 -11.87 7.57 -16.94
C ASN A 140 -10.88 6.58 -16.32
N VAL A 141 -9.56 6.68 -16.62
CA VAL A 141 -8.53 5.82 -16.02
C VAL A 141 -7.44 6.66 -15.37
N LEU A 142 -7.27 6.50 -14.07
CA LEU A 142 -6.17 7.05 -13.27
C LEU A 142 -5.17 5.93 -12.95
N GLY A 143 -3.94 6.06 -13.41
CA GLY A 143 -2.85 5.19 -13.00
C GLY A 143 -2.26 5.64 -11.66
N LEU A 144 -2.20 4.73 -10.69
CA LEU A 144 -1.57 4.96 -9.38
C LEU A 144 -0.19 4.29 -9.37
N ASN A 145 0.83 5.04 -9.73
CA ASN A 145 2.20 4.53 -9.90
C ASN A 145 3.12 5.00 -8.77
N TYR A 146 4.25 4.32 -8.56
CA TYR A 146 5.16 4.61 -7.43
C TYR A 146 6.61 4.47 -7.88
N ASP A 147 7.43 5.48 -7.64
CA ASP A 147 8.89 5.41 -7.84
C ASP A 147 9.57 4.73 -6.64
N ALA A 148 9.28 3.46 -6.47
CA ALA A 148 9.81 2.65 -5.38
C ALA A 148 11.35 2.55 -5.40
N ALA A 149 12.00 2.81 -6.56
CA ALA A 149 13.45 2.84 -6.64
C ALA A 149 14.08 3.85 -5.69
N GLN A 150 13.41 4.98 -5.43
CA GLN A 150 13.88 6.01 -4.52
C GLN A 150 14.03 5.49 -3.09
N ALA A 151 12.99 4.83 -2.57
CA ALA A 151 13.02 4.27 -1.21
C ALA A 151 13.86 2.99 -1.13
N ALA A 152 13.86 2.17 -2.20
CA ALA A 152 14.71 0.99 -2.30
C ALA A 152 16.21 1.34 -2.31
N PHE A 153 16.59 2.48 -2.88
CA PHE A 153 17.96 2.99 -2.81
C PHE A 153 18.39 3.23 -1.36
N LEU A 154 17.53 3.87 -0.56
CA LEU A 154 17.81 4.08 0.87
C LEU A 154 17.94 2.75 1.62
N ALA A 155 17.04 1.79 1.33
CA ALA A 155 17.10 0.45 1.92
C ALA A 155 18.38 -0.31 1.56
N GLY A 156 18.81 -0.24 0.30
CA GLY A 156 20.06 -0.85 -0.17
C GLY A 156 21.30 -0.25 0.48
N TYR A 157 21.33 1.08 0.63
CA TYR A 157 22.41 1.78 1.33
C TYR A 157 22.49 1.35 2.80
N ALA A 158 21.36 1.31 3.49
CA ALA A 158 21.28 0.85 4.89
C ALA A 158 21.68 -0.63 5.02
N ALA A 159 21.22 -1.50 4.12
CA ALA A 159 21.58 -2.92 4.09
C ALA A 159 23.09 -3.12 3.92
N ALA A 160 23.71 -2.38 3.00
CA ALA A 160 25.15 -2.46 2.81
C ALA A 160 25.93 -2.05 4.05
N GLY A 161 25.45 -1.02 4.76
CA GLY A 161 26.06 -0.56 6.00
C GLY A 161 25.89 -1.52 7.18
N ALA A 162 24.76 -2.21 7.24
CA ALA A 162 24.41 -3.13 8.34
C ALA A 162 24.93 -4.56 8.13
N SER A 163 25.21 -4.95 6.87
CA SER A 163 25.71 -6.29 6.55
C SER A 163 27.00 -6.61 7.28
N LYS A 164 27.03 -7.75 7.96
CA LYS A 164 28.21 -8.28 8.64
C LYS A 164 29.07 -9.15 7.74
N THR A 165 28.46 -9.77 6.74
CA THR A 165 29.13 -10.68 5.80
C THR A 165 29.66 -9.97 4.57
N GLY A 166 29.21 -8.75 4.30
CA GLY A 166 29.48 -8.03 3.06
C GLY A 166 28.74 -8.60 1.86
N THR A 167 27.63 -9.34 2.08
CA THR A 167 26.82 -9.91 1.01
C THR A 167 25.34 -9.73 1.35
N VAL A 168 24.61 -9.06 0.46
CA VAL A 168 23.16 -8.87 0.53
C VAL A 168 22.51 -9.46 -0.72
N ALA A 169 21.20 -9.65 -0.72
CA ALA A 169 20.52 -10.31 -1.82
C ALA A 169 19.14 -9.71 -2.10
N THR A 170 18.64 -9.89 -3.32
CA THR A 170 17.27 -9.59 -3.70
C THR A 170 16.76 -10.59 -4.73
N TYR A 171 15.45 -10.84 -4.71
CA TYR A 171 14.74 -11.58 -5.74
C TYR A 171 13.32 -11.03 -5.88
N GLY A 172 12.67 -11.30 -7.00
CA GLY A 172 11.31 -10.86 -7.26
C GLY A 172 10.31 -11.99 -7.44
N GLY A 173 9.02 -11.67 -7.37
CA GLY A 173 7.95 -12.59 -7.75
C GLY A 173 7.97 -12.84 -9.25
N ALA A 174 7.84 -11.81 -10.05
CA ALA A 174 7.84 -11.85 -11.51
C ALA A 174 8.78 -10.77 -12.09
N ALA A 175 9.26 -11.00 -13.31
CA ALA A 175 10.13 -10.04 -14.03
C ALA A 175 9.30 -8.92 -14.69
N ILE A 176 8.65 -8.08 -13.89
CA ILE A 176 7.85 -6.93 -14.33
C ILE A 176 8.41 -5.62 -13.78
N PRO A 177 8.16 -4.48 -14.44
CA PRO A 177 8.75 -3.18 -14.06
C PRO A 177 8.50 -2.79 -12.59
N THR A 178 7.31 -3.07 -12.05
CA THR A 178 6.91 -2.74 -10.68
C THR A 178 7.59 -3.61 -9.60
N VAL A 179 8.26 -4.69 -10.02
CA VAL A 179 9.13 -5.54 -9.19
C VAL A 179 10.60 -5.15 -9.36
N THR A 180 11.06 -5.05 -10.63
CA THR A 180 12.49 -4.77 -10.91
C THR A 180 12.92 -3.39 -10.43
N ILE A 181 11.99 -2.43 -10.34
CA ILE A 181 12.25 -1.09 -9.79
C ILE A 181 12.80 -1.13 -8.35
N PHE A 182 12.29 -2.05 -7.50
CA PHE A 182 12.83 -2.24 -6.14
C PHE A 182 14.24 -2.84 -6.19
N MET A 183 14.42 -3.87 -7.03
CA MET A 183 15.70 -4.58 -7.16
C MET A 183 16.80 -3.64 -7.67
N ASP A 184 16.48 -2.78 -8.63
CA ASP A 184 17.37 -1.73 -9.14
C ASP A 184 17.75 -0.74 -8.04
N GLY A 185 16.74 -0.17 -7.38
CA GLY A 185 16.96 0.80 -6.31
C GLY A 185 17.84 0.24 -5.21
N PHE A 186 17.54 -0.98 -4.76
CA PHE A 186 18.32 -1.68 -3.74
C PHE A 186 19.78 -1.87 -4.15
N ALA A 187 20.01 -2.41 -5.34
CA ALA A 187 21.38 -2.64 -5.84
C ALA A 187 22.13 -1.33 -6.04
N LYS A 188 21.48 -0.27 -6.52
CA LYS A 188 22.06 1.07 -6.67
C LYS A 188 22.39 1.72 -5.32
N GLY A 189 21.59 1.51 -4.31
CA GLY A 189 21.90 1.94 -2.94
C GLY A 189 23.14 1.27 -2.38
N VAL A 190 23.29 -0.04 -2.60
CA VAL A 190 24.51 -0.79 -2.23
C VAL A 190 25.73 -0.28 -3.01
N GLU A 191 25.60 -0.07 -4.32
CA GLU A 191 26.67 0.49 -5.16
C GLU A 191 27.11 1.87 -4.63
N HIS A 192 26.16 2.72 -4.27
CA HIS A 192 26.44 4.04 -3.72
C HIS A 192 27.18 3.96 -2.37
N TYR A 193 26.74 3.08 -1.46
CA TYR A 193 27.43 2.83 -0.19
C TYR A 193 28.88 2.38 -0.40
N ASN A 194 29.10 1.44 -1.31
CA ASN A 194 30.43 0.95 -1.64
C ASN A 194 31.34 2.08 -2.10
N LYS A 195 30.85 2.95 -2.99
CA LYS A 195 31.59 4.10 -3.49
C LYS A 195 31.93 5.10 -2.38
N GLU A 196 30.94 5.46 -1.54
CA GLU A 196 31.12 6.46 -0.49
C GLU A 196 32.03 5.96 0.66
N LYS A 197 31.94 4.69 1.00
CA LYS A 197 32.64 4.10 2.16
C LYS A 197 33.90 3.31 1.77
N GLY A 198 34.21 3.18 0.48
CA GLY A 198 35.33 2.36 0.01
C GLY A 198 35.17 0.87 0.37
N LYS A 199 33.95 0.34 0.27
CA LYS A 199 33.59 -1.04 0.56
C LYS A 199 33.35 -1.84 -0.73
N ASP A 200 33.14 -3.16 -0.60
CA ASP A 200 32.81 -4.08 -1.69
C ASP A 200 31.71 -5.06 -1.23
N VAL A 201 30.57 -4.49 -0.79
CA VAL A 201 29.39 -5.28 -0.44
C VAL A 201 28.76 -5.80 -1.74
N LYS A 202 28.49 -7.10 -1.80
CA LYS A 202 27.96 -7.78 -2.98
C LYS A 202 26.45 -7.87 -2.93
N VAL A 203 25.82 -7.70 -4.09
CA VAL A 203 24.39 -7.97 -4.27
C VAL A 203 24.23 -9.26 -5.05
N LEU A 204 23.51 -10.22 -4.49
CA LEU A 204 23.13 -11.46 -5.18
C LEU A 204 21.70 -11.33 -5.72
N GLY A 205 21.40 -12.07 -6.77
CA GLY A 205 20.06 -12.25 -7.31
C GLY A 205 19.57 -11.17 -8.28
N TRP A 206 20.35 -10.12 -8.52
CA TRP A 206 20.02 -9.08 -9.51
C TRP A 206 21.25 -8.45 -10.17
N ASP A 207 21.21 -8.34 -11.47
CA ASP A 207 22.17 -7.57 -12.28
C ASP A 207 21.46 -6.37 -12.91
N VAL A 208 21.68 -5.18 -12.35
CA VAL A 208 21.08 -3.92 -12.82
C VAL A 208 21.41 -3.62 -14.28
N LYS A 209 22.63 -3.96 -14.74
CA LYS A 209 23.06 -3.65 -16.11
C LYS A 209 22.42 -4.59 -17.12
N ALA A 210 22.37 -5.87 -16.80
CA ALA A 210 21.77 -6.89 -17.65
C ALA A 210 20.25 -6.96 -17.55
N GLN A 211 19.67 -6.37 -16.48
CA GLN A 211 18.23 -6.49 -16.11
C GLN A 211 17.80 -7.96 -16.02
N THR A 212 18.62 -8.78 -15.36
CA THR A 212 18.37 -10.20 -15.14
C THR A 212 18.64 -10.59 -13.70
N GLY A 213 17.89 -11.57 -13.21
CA GLY A 213 18.06 -12.01 -11.82
C GLY A 213 17.22 -13.21 -11.44
N GLN A 214 16.98 -13.35 -10.14
CA GLN A 214 16.23 -14.45 -9.55
C GLN A 214 14.77 -14.06 -9.39
N PHE A 215 13.85 -14.91 -9.87
CA PHE A 215 12.42 -14.72 -9.74
C PHE A 215 11.76 -16.04 -9.32
N VAL A 216 10.69 -15.92 -8.52
CA VAL A 216 9.86 -17.06 -8.12
C VAL A 216 9.05 -17.58 -9.31
N GLY A 217 8.57 -16.68 -10.17
CA GLY A 217 7.71 -16.96 -11.32
C GLY A 217 6.26 -16.58 -11.08
N ASP A 218 5.88 -16.37 -9.82
CA ASP A 218 4.57 -15.90 -9.36
C ASP A 218 4.69 -15.15 -8.02
N PHE A 219 3.57 -14.77 -7.40
CA PHE A 219 3.55 -14.04 -6.13
C PHE A 219 3.06 -14.87 -4.93
N GLU A 220 2.89 -16.19 -5.09
CA GLU A 220 2.32 -17.06 -4.07
C GLU A 220 3.23 -18.24 -3.68
N ASN A 221 4.16 -18.64 -4.53
CA ASN A 221 4.97 -19.82 -4.35
C ASN A 221 6.07 -19.64 -3.29
N GLN A 222 5.67 -19.70 -2.03
CA GLN A 222 6.58 -19.56 -0.90
C GLN A 222 7.67 -20.63 -0.85
N THR A 223 7.41 -21.83 -1.42
CA THR A 223 8.43 -22.90 -1.48
C THR A 223 9.59 -22.51 -2.37
N VAL A 224 9.33 -21.91 -3.54
CA VAL A 224 10.40 -21.42 -4.43
C VAL A 224 11.10 -20.23 -3.78
N ALA A 225 10.36 -19.31 -3.14
CA ALA A 225 10.93 -18.19 -2.39
C ALA A 225 11.89 -18.65 -1.28
N GLN A 226 11.50 -19.71 -0.55
CA GLN A 226 12.35 -20.35 0.46
C GLN A 226 13.63 -20.91 -0.17
N GLN A 227 13.53 -21.67 -1.25
CA GLN A 227 14.68 -22.27 -1.94
C GLN A 227 15.67 -21.22 -2.47
N ILE A 228 15.17 -20.12 -3.05
CA ILE A 228 16.01 -18.99 -3.49
C ILE A 228 16.75 -18.39 -2.30
N THR A 229 16.04 -18.17 -1.19
CA THR A 229 16.64 -17.62 0.03
C THR A 229 17.70 -18.55 0.62
N GLU A 230 17.44 -19.87 0.68
CA GLU A 230 18.44 -20.87 1.12
C GLU A 230 19.71 -20.80 0.26
N GLY A 231 19.53 -20.63 -1.07
CA GLY A 231 20.64 -20.44 -2.01
C GLY A 231 21.47 -19.18 -1.70
N PHE A 232 20.86 -18.08 -1.30
CA PHE A 232 21.56 -16.87 -0.88
C PHE A 232 22.24 -17.00 0.48
N LEU A 233 21.58 -17.63 1.45
CA LEU A 233 22.16 -17.91 2.77
C LEU A 233 23.42 -18.80 2.66
N SER A 234 23.40 -19.78 1.74
CA SER A 234 24.57 -20.63 1.48
C SER A 234 25.77 -19.82 0.93
N GLN A 235 25.50 -18.71 0.26
CA GLN A 235 26.48 -17.75 -0.25
C GLN A 235 26.75 -16.61 0.75
N LYS A 236 26.27 -16.75 1.99
CA LYS A 236 26.49 -15.83 3.10
C LYS A 236 25.74 -14.50 2.98
N ALA A 237 24.68 -14.40 2.20
CA ALA A 237 23.82 -13.23 2.28
C ALA A 237 23.18 -13.14 3.68
N ASP A 238 23.24 -11.96 4.30
CA ASP A 238 22.71 -11.73 5.63
C ASP A 238 21.59 -10.67 5.69
N ILE A 239 21.31 -9.98 4.56
CA ILE A 239 20.15 -9.11 4.39
C ILE A 239 19.54 -9.38 3.03
N ILE A 240 18.25 -9.71 3.01
CA ILE A 240 17.57 -10.18 1.81
C ILE A 240 16.30 -9.34 1.58
N LEU A 241 16.11 -8.86 0.36
CA LEU A 241 14.94 -8.15 -0.12
C LEU A 241 14.11 -9.04 -1.05
N PRO A 242 13.09 -9.76 -0.56
CA PRO A 242 12.09 -10.40 -1.39
C PRO A 242 11.08 -9.37 -1.91
N VAL A 243 10.88 -9.28 -3.22
CA VAL A 243 9.96 -8.32 -3.83
C VAL A 243 8.73 -9.05 -4.38
N GLY A 244 7.65 -9.05 -3.60
CA GLY A 244 6.38 -9.62 -4.04
C GLY A 244 5.50 -10.13 -2.91
N GLY A 245 4.56 -9.31 -2.43
CA GLY A 245 3.50 -9.71 -1.51
C GLY A 245 3.96 -10.67 -0.39
N PRO A 246 3.33 -11.85 -0.27
CA PRO A 246 3.61 -12.80 0.81
C PRO A 246 4.92 -13.59 0.66
N LEU A 247 5.72 -13.40 -0.40
CA LEU A 247 6.95 -14.18 -0.65
C LEU A 247 8.01 -14.04 0.46
N TYR A 248 7.94 -12.95 1.25
CA TYR A 248 8.79 -12.77 2.43
C TYR A 248 8.67 -13.93 3.43
N GLN A 249 7.51 -14.59 3.49
CA GLN A 249 7.27 -15.69 4.43
C GLN A 249 8.18 -16.89 4.12
N GLY A 250 8.30 -17.27 2.85
CA GLY A 250 9.24 -18.31 2.43
C GLY A 250 10.70 -17.93 2.78
N GLY A 251 11.07 -16.67 2.54
CA GLY A 251 12.38 -16.14 2.93
C GLY A 251 12.62 -16.20 4.44
N ALA A 252 11.63 -15.81 5.23
CA ALA A 252 11.70 -15.84 6.69
C ALA A 252 11.83 -17.26 7.25
N GLU A 253 11.10 -18.23 6.66
CA GLU A 253 11.24 -19.65 7.06
C GLU A 253 12.64 -20.19 6.75
N ALA A 254 13.22 -19.85 5.59
CA ALA A 254 14.59 -20.21 5.26
C ALA A 254 15.60 -19.65 6.29
N ILE A 255 15.46 -18.38 6.66
CA ILE A 255 16.33 -17.76 7.66
C ILE A 255 16.21 -18.46 9.02
N LYS A 256 14.99 -18.69 9.51
CA LYS A 256 14.76 -19.41 10.78
C LYS A 256 15.32 -20.83 10.74
N ALA A 257 15.09 -21.56 9.67
CA ALA A 257 15.57 -22.93 9.51
C ALA A 257 17.11 -23.02 9.46
N SER A 258 17.77 -22.01 8.87
CA SER A 258 19.23 -21.97 8.76
C SER A 258 19.95 -21.74 10.08
N GLY A 259 19.29 -21.11 11.05
CA GLY A 259 19.90 -20.64 12.29
C GLY A 259 20.96 -19.54 12.11
N GLN A 260 21.09 -18.97 10.90
CA GLN A 260 22.00 -17.87 10.62
C GLN A 260 21.40 -16.53 11.07
N GLU A 261 22.26 -15.60 11.49
CA GLU A 261 21.81 -14.22 11.72
C GLU A 261 21.62 -13.52 10.38
N ALA A 262 20.40 -13.50 9.90
CA ALA A 262 20.02 -12.83 8.65
C ALA A 262 18.67 -12.14 8.80
N TYR A 263 18.37 -11.19 7.90
CA TYR A 263 17.24 -10.28 7.99
C TYR A 263 16.52 -10.12 6.66
N ILE A 264 15.23 -9.78 6.75
CA ILE A 264 14.36 -9.45 5.62
C ILE A 264 14.16 -7.93 5.57
N ILE A 265 14.12 -7.38 4.37
CA ILE A 265 13.54 -6.07 4.09
C ILE A 265 12.17 -6.31 3.48
N GLY A 266 11.11 -5.77 4.09
CA GLY A 266 9.76 -5.85 3.58
C GLY A 266 9.51 -4.90 2.40
N VAL A 267 8.40 -5.10 1.70
CA VAL A 267 7.94 -4.21 0.62
C VAL A 267 6.49 -3.78 0.85
N ASP A 268 6.11 -2.68 0.23
CA ASP A 268 4.78 -2.09 0.14
C ASP A 268 4.26 -1.53 1.47
N SER A 269 4.17 -2.32 2.51
CA SER A 269 3.71 -1.92 3.85
C SER A 269 4.85 -1.93 4.88
N ASP A 270 4.64 -1.31 6.05
CA ASP A 270 5.49 -1.55 7.22
C ASP A 270 5.26 -2.98 7.73
N LEU A 271 6.03 -3.91 7.18
CA LEU A 271 5.87 -5.33 7.46
C LEU A 271 6.08 -5.66 8.94
N ALA A 272 7.00 -4.97 9.64
CA ALA A 272 7.24 -5.21 11.07
C ALA A 272 6.04 -4.82 11.95
N ALA A 273 5.20 -3.88 11.49
CA ALA A 273 3.98 -3.50 12.19
C ALA A 273 2.83 -4.49 11.93
N ARG A 274 2.79 -5.15 10.77
CA ARG A 274 1.72 -6.07 10.36
C ARG A 274 2.03 -7.53 10.67
N GLU A 275 3.31 -7.88 10.75
CA GLU A 275 3.78 -9.26 10.94
C GLU A 275 4.26 -9.50 12.36
N THR A 276 3.62 -10.46 13.04
CA THR A 276 3.98 -10.80 14.43
C THR A 276 4.96 -11.98 14.53
N GLN A 277 4.91 -12.90 13.56
CA GLN A 277 5.68 -14.15 13.59
C GLN A 277 7.15 -13.93 13.23
N TYR A 278 7.44 -12.99 12.32
CA TYR A 278 8.77 -12.77 11.76
C TYR A 278 9.36 -11.40 12.09
N LYS A 279 8.67 -10.57 12.87
CA LYS A 279 9.08 -9.17 13.12
C LYS A 279 10.52 -9.02 13.62
N ASP A 280 11.05 -10.00 14.34
CA ASP A 280 12.40 -9.94 14.92
C ASP A 280 13.51 -10.09 13.87
N ILE A 281 13.18 -10.56 12.68
CA ILE A 281 14.09 -10.66 11.54
C ILE A 281 13.76 -9.67 10.41
N ILE A 282 12.80 -8.77 10.62
CA ILE A 282 12.52 -7.69 9.68
C ILE A 282 13.39 -6.50 10.04
N MET A 283 14.24 -6.08 9.10
CA MET A 283 15.14 -4.94 9.28
C MET A 283 14.38 -3.61 9.14
N THR A 284 13.61 -3.46 8.09
CA THR A 284 12.78 -2.32 7.70
C THR A 284 11.88 -2.73 6.54
N SER A 285 11.11 -1.80 5.99
CA SER A 285 10.32 -2.03 4.77
C SER A 285 10.42 -0.84 3.82
N ILE A 286 10.42 -1.12 2.53
CA ILE A 286 10.25 -0.13 1.47
C ILE A 286 8.75 0.04 1.26
N THR A 287 8.20 1.21 1.64
CA THR A 287 6.75 1.42 1.68
C THR A 287 6.23 2.18 0.48
N LYS A 288 4.99 1.87 0.09
CA LYS A 288 4.15 2.64 -0.84
C LYS A 288 2.90 3.11 -0.09
N SER A 289 2.43 4.35 -0.30
CA SER A 289 1.20 4.86 0.33
C SER A 289 -0.04 4.53 -0.52
N MET A 290 -0.24 3.23 -0.83
CA MET A 290 -1.35 2.77 -1.67
C MET A 290 -2.71 3.00 -1.02
N ASP A 291 -2.80 2.81 0.29
CA ASP A 291 -4.00 3.12 1.07
C ASP A 291 -4.49 4.55 0.87
N LYS A 292 -3.57 5.52 0.88
CA LYS A 292 -3.89 6.93 0.70
C LYS A 292 -4.28 7.27 -0.73
N SER A 293 -3.55 6.75 -1.72
CA SER A 293 -3.84 7.03 -3.12
C SER A 293 -5.13 6.37 -3.60
N VAL A 294 -5.45 5.18 -3.13
CA VAL A 294 -6.74 4.51 -3.37
C VAL A 294 -7.89 5.29 -2.73
N LEU A 295 -7.76 5.67 -1.45
CA LEU A 295 -8.75 6.50 -0.77
C LEU A 295 -9.00 7.82 -1.52
N GLU A 296 -7.94 8.48 -1.99
CA GLU A 296 -8.07 9.75 -2.71
C GLU A 296 -8.71 9.58 -4.08
N ALA A 297 -8.37 8.52 -4.83
CA ALA A 297 -9.01 8.20 -6.09
C ALA A 297 -10.52 7.96 -5.93
N ILE A 298 -10.92 7.24 -4.88
CA ILE A 298 -12.33 7.02 -4.55
C ILE A 298 -13.01 8.34 -4.18
N LYS A 299 -12.38 9.20 -3.38
CA LYS A 299 -12.91 10.54 -3.04
C LYS A 299 -13.15 11.37 -4.27
N MET A 300 -12.19 11.40 -5.20
CA MET A 300 -12.35 12.14 -6.46
C MET A 300 -13.55 11.63 -7.28
N SER A 301 -13.80 10.32 -7.27
CA SER A 301 -14.95 9.75 -7.95
C SER A 301 -16.28 10.09 -7.26
N VAL A 302 -16.31 10.05 -5.92
CA VAL A 302 -17.51 10.40 -5.11
C VAL A 302 -17.91 11.85 -5.29
N ASP A 303 -16.95 12.78 -5.32
CA ASP A 303 -17.24 14.21 -5.45
C ASP A 303 -17.32 14.72 -6.92
N GLY A 304 -17.15 13.81 -7.90
CA GLY A 304 -17.25 14.10 -9.34
C GLY A 304 -16.04 14.87 -9.89
N SER A 305 -14.93 14.90 -9.19
CA SER A 305 -13.69 15.54 -9.62
C SER A 305 -12.69 14.56 -10.28
N PHE A 306 -13.08 13.29 -10.43
CA PHE A 306 -12.22 12.27 -11.02
C PHE A 306 -11.76 12.66 -12.42
N LYS A 307 -10.48 12.43 -12.69
CA LYS A 307 -9.87 12.66 -14.00
C LYS A 307 -8.87 11.57 -14.29
N GLY A 308 -8.87 11.09 -15.51
CA GLY A 308 -7.82 10.22 -16.01
C GLY A 308 -6.46 10.91 -15.99
N GLY A 309 -5.42 10.09 -15.95
CA GLY A 309 -4.04 10.55 -15.87
C GLY A 309 -3.16 9.63 -15.06
N THR A 310 -2.15 10.20 -14.41
CA THR A 310 -1.22 9.44 -13.59
C THR A 310 -0.92 10.17 -12.27
N TYR A 311 -1.07 9.45 -11.17
CA TYR A 311 -0.46 9.80 -9.89
C TYR A 311 0.89 9.07 -9.80
N THR A 312 1.92 9.76 -9.31
CA THR A 312 3.22 9.15 -9.03
C THR A 312 3.60 9.39 -7.56
N GLY A 313 3.64 8.32 -6.79
CA GLY A 313 4.16 8.34 -5.41
C GLY A 313 5.70 8.41 -5.42
N THR A 314 6.27 9.36 -4.70
CA THR A 314 7.71 9.64 -4.59
C THR A 314 8.10 9.88 -3.15
N LEU A 315 9.42 9.99 -2.87
CA LEU A 315 9.91 10.45 -1.55
C LEU A 315 9.49 11.89 -1.23
N GLU A 316 9.25 12.72 -2.25
CA GLU A 316 8.86 14.13 -2.07
C GLU A 316 7.44 14.28 -1.55
N ASN A 317 6.50 13.46 -2.06
CA ASN A 317 5.09 13.50 -1.66
C ASN A 317 4.72 12.42 -0.65
N ASP A 318 5.71 11.75 -0.05
CA ASP A 318 5.54 10.63 0.87
C ASP A 318 4.69 9.47 0.28
N GLY A 319 4.65 9.37 -1.04
CA GLY A 319 4.00 8.28 -1.77
C GLY A 319 4.82 6.99 -1.74
N VAL A 320 6.13 7.10 -1.53
CA VAL A 320 7.04 5.99 -1.17
C VAL A 320 7.89 6.39 0.00
N GLY A 321 8.42 5.41 0.75
CA GLY A 321 9.23 5.69 1.92
C GLY A 321 10.00 4.48 2.43
N LEU A 322 10.74 4.72 3.51
CA LEU A 322 11.40 3.67 4.29
C LEU A 322 10.76 3.64 5.68
N ALA A 323 10.27 2.47 6.10
CA ALA A 323 9.72 2.29 7.43
C ALA A 323 10.80 2.42 8.51
N SER A 324 10.37 2.59 9.76
CA SER A 324 11.30 2.60 10.89
C SER A 324 12.08 1.29 10.97
N PHE A 325 13.34 1.39 11.36
CA PHE A 325 14.16 0.22 11.67
C PHE A 325 13.78 -0.44 13.01
N GLY A 326 12.98 0.22 13.84
CA GLY A 326 12.50 -0.33 15.10
C GLY A 326 13.64 -0.89 15.96
N ALA A 327 13.52 -2.16 16.37
CA ALA A 327 14.55 -2.82 17.17
C ALA A 327 15.89 -3.00 16.43
N PHE A 328 15.88 -2.98 15.10
CA PHE A 328 17.08 -3.11 14.27
C PHE A 328 17.94 -1.83 14.27
N GLU A 329 17.39 -0.69 14.65
CA GLU A 329 18.11 0.60 14.64
C GLU A 329 19.46 0.53 15.43
N SER A 330 19.47 -0.21 16.52
CA SER A 330 20.68 -0.43 17.32
C SER A 330 21.80 -1.22 16.62
N LYS A 331 21.48 -1.86 15.48
CA LYS A 331 22.42 -2.64 14.64
C LYS A 331 22.96 -1.83 13.46
N LEU A 332 22.38 -0.66 13.20
CA LEU A 332 22.86 0.24 12.17
C LEU A 332 24.20 0.87 12.57
N PRO A 333 25.09 1.15 11.62
CA PRO A 333 26.29 1.95 11.88
C PRO A 333 25.92 3.33 12.43
N ALA A 334 26.78 3.86 13.30
CA ALA A 334 26.60 5.22 13.82
C ALA A 334 26.53 6.25 12.68
N GLY A 335 25.55 7.14 12.74
CA GLY A 335 25.31 8.17 11.71
C GLY A 335 24.50 7.70 10.50
N MET A 336 24.10 6.43 10.40
CA MET A 336 23.33 5.91 9.28
C MET A 336 22.02 6.66 9.08
N THR A 337 21.30 6.99 10.15
CA THR A 337 20.02 7.71 10.06
C THR A 337 20.21 9.11 9.44
N ASP A 338 21.26 9.82 9.80
CA ASP A 338 21.57 11.14 9.22
C ASP A 338 21.99 11.02 7.76
N GLU A 339 22.76 9.98 7.42
CA GLU A 339 23.13 9.69 6.03
C GLU A 339 21.91 9.38 5.16
N LEU A 340 20.97 8.58 5.64
CA LEU A 340 19.72 8.27 4.94
C LEU A 340 18.85 9.52 4.75
N ALA A 341 18.78 10.40 5.74
CA ALA A 341 18.06 11.68 5.62
C ALA A 341 18.70 12.58 4.55
N GLN A 342 20.04 12.63 4.48
CA GLN A 342 20.75 13.37 3.44
C GLN A 342 20.53 12.77 2.05
N LEU A 343 20.58 11.44 1.93
CA LEU A 343 20.32 10.74 0.66
C LEU A 343 18.87 10.95 0.19
N LYS A 344 17.89 10.93 1.11
CA LYS A 344 16.49 11.29 0.78
C LYS A 344 16.44 12.69 0.17
N ALA A 345 17.10 13.68 0.78
CA ALA A 345 17.15 15.04 0.26
C ALA A 345 17.88 15.12 -1.10
N ASP A 346 18.95 14.38 -1.28
CA ASP A 346 19.71 14.33 -2.52
C ASP A 346 18.92 13.69 -3.69
N ILE A 347 18.06 12.70 -3.39
CA ILE A 347 17.12 12.10 -4.36
C ILE A 347 16.02 13.11 -4.72
N ILE A 348 15.37 13.70 -3.72
CA ILE A 348 14.28 14.69 -3.92
C ILE A 348 14.78 15.89 -4.75
N SER A 349 15.98 16.36 -4.48
CA SER A 349 16.56 17.47 -5.25
C SER A 349 17.08 17.10 -6.64
N GLY A 350 17.03 15.82 -7.02
CA GLY A 350 17.55 15.33 -8.31
C GLY A 350 19.08 15.26 -8.41
N LYS A 351 19.80 15.41 -7.29
CA LYS A 351 21.26 15.18 -7.25
C LYS A 351 21.59 13.70 -7.44
N ILE A 352 20.76 12.81 -6.91
CA ILE A 352 20.74 11.38 -7.20
C ILE A 352 19.52 11.12 -8.08
N LYS A 353 19.73 10.62 -9.29
CA LYS A 353 18.71 10.39 -10.30
C LYS A 353 19.05 9.16 -11.15
N ASP A 354 18.15 8.79 -12.05
CA ASP A 354 18.31 7.64 -12.95
C ASP A 354 18.61 6.34 -12.16
N ILE A 355 17.88 6.14 -11.06
CA ILE A 355 18.09 5.01 -10.14
C ILE A 355 17.67 3.70 -10.82
N SER A 356 16.52 3.70 -11.52
CA SER A 356 15.99 2.52 -12.22
C SER A 356 15.48 2.90 -13.61
N PRO A 357 15.70 2.05 -14.63
CA PRO A 357 15.05 2.22 -15.93
C PRO A 357 13.52 1.99 -15.84
N SER A 358 13.03 1.34 -14.79
CA SER A 358 11.63 1.10 -14.51
C SER A 358 10.96 2.25 -13.72
N SER A 359 11.71 3.30 -13.31
CA SER A 359 11.11 4.47 -12.65
C SER A 359 10.10 5.14 -13.58
N PRO A 360 8.95 5.61 -13.02
CA PRO A 360 7.97 6.39 -13.78
C PRO A 360 8.63 7.55 -14.52
N LYS A 361 8.22 7.75 -15.76
CA LYS A 361 8.75 8.87 -16.56
C LYS A 361 7.91 10.11 -16.28
N ALA A 362 8.59 11.23 -16.02
CA ALA A 362 7.96 12.53 -15.79
C ALA A 362 7.21 13.03 -17.04
#